data_0a721934dbb2f14e4314e1d8f1737885
#
_entry.id   0a721934dbb2f14e4314e1d8f1737885
#
_cell.length_a   1.000
_cell.length_b   1.000
_cell.length_c   1.000
_cell.angle_alpha   90.00
_cell.angle_beta   90.00
_cell.angle_gamma   90.00
#
_symmetry.space_group_name_H-M   'P 1'
#
loop_
_entity.id
_entity.type
_entity.pdbx_description
1 polymer ?
#
loop_
_entity_poly.entity_id
_entity_poly.type
_entity_poly.pdbx_seq_one_letter_code
_entity_poly.pdbx_strand_id
1 'polypeptide(L)'
;MILPFLREASKNLFSKPSTEAFPAAPAPAKPNYRGRISYDPEKCVNCGMCKKVCSPAAITTEIEEVEGGQKITYHFDLTSCTFCGTCQDFCDEKAIVLTDDYLMVAENKEDLIVSGTRIKEKVKGKLTCADGCIYCGLCARNCPENAITVDRASKSWSVDHDKCIQCGKCISKCPKKVLSFAEPAPEGVICGSDCVFCGLCAKKCPVGAITVDRASKSWSIDREKCVQCGLCIKSCPKKTLSMGPIE
;
A
#
# COMPACT_ATOMS: atom_id res chain seq x y z
N MET A 1 13.52 24.24 73.78
CA MET A 1 13.62 24.35 72.27
C MET A 1 12.74 23.25 71.68
N ILE A 2 11.56 23.62 71.19
CA ILE A 2 10.69 22.66 70.51
C ILE A 2 11.35 22.38 69.15
N LEU A 3 11.66 21.10 68.89
CA LEU A 3 12.26 20.69 67.62
C LEU A 3 11.42 21.22 66.46
N PRO A 4 11.97 22.01 65.53
CA PRO A 4 11.21 22.73 64.51
C PRO A 4 10.40 21.76 63.59
N PHE A 5 10.84 20.53 63.48
CA PHE A 5 10.16 19.49 62.70
C PHE A 5 9.02 18.76 63.42
N LEU A 6 8.87 18.93 64.72
CA LEU A 6 7.85 18.16 65.46
C LEU A 6 6.41 18.61 65.04
N ARG A 7 6.25 19.87 64.77
CA ARG A 7 4.98 20.44 64.25
C ARG A 7 4.66 19.93 62.85
N GLU A 8 5.64 19.86 61.96
CA GLU A 8 5.44 19.34 60.62
C GLU A 8 5.24 17.79 60.65
N ALA A 9 5.98 17.08 61.45
CA ALA A 9 5.80 15.65 61.64
C ALA A 9 4.40 15.29 62.15
N SER A 10 3.88 16.02 63.14
CA SER A 10 2.54 15.81 63.69
C SER A 10 1.45 16.16 62.65
N LYS A 11 1.63 17.22 61.88
CA LYS A 11 0.72 17.58 60.80
C LYS A 11 0.70 16.54 59.68
N ASN A 12 1.84 16.02 59.29
CA ASN A 12 1.94 15.00 58.25
C ASN A 12 1.42 13.65 58.68
N LEU A 13 1.52 13.33 59.96
CA LEU A 13 0.96 12.08 60.50
C LEU A 13 -0.56 11.96 60.32
N PHE A 14 -1.28 13.10 60.39
CA PHE A 14 -2.74 13.17 60.26
C PHE A 14 -3.21 13.72 58.88
N SER A 15 -2.27 14.05 57.98
CA SER A 15 -2.64 14.48 56.65
C SER A 15 -2.94 13.29 55.74
N LYS A 16 -3.74 13.51 54.71
CA LYS A 16 -3.95 12.49 53.68
C LYS A 16 -2.60 12.24 52.95
N PRO A 17 -2.28 10.98 52.66
CA PRO A 17 -1.06 10.69 51.87
C PRO A 17 -1.10 11.43 50.52
N SER A 18 0.02 12.00 50.12
CA SER A 18 0.16 12.61 48.78
C SER A 18 0.44 11.59 47.67
N THR A 19 0.65 10.35 48.05
CA THR A 19 0.84 9.22 47.12
C THR A 19 -0.49 8.54 46.78
N GLU A 20 -0.56 8.04 45.59
CA GLU A 20 -1.69 7.21 45.10
C GLU A 20 -1.53 5.76 45.59
N ALA A 21 -2.64 5.07 45.86
CA ALA A 21 -2.62 3.68 46.31
C ALA A 21 -2.41 2.70 45.15
N PHE A 22 -1.38 2.93 44.34
CA PHE A 22 -1.00 2.02 43.27
C PHE A 22 -0.32 0.76 43.85
N PRO A 23 -0.57 -0.48 43.34
CA PRO A 23 -1.47 -0.82 42.21
C PRO A 23 -2.94 -1.09 42.63
N ALA A 24 -3.27 -1.03 43.91
CA ALA A 24 -4.61 -1.43 44.43
C ALA A 24 -5.75 -0.51 43.91
N ALA A 25 -5.46 0.79 43.73
CA ALA A 25 -6.38 1.73 43.13
C ALA A 25 -5.59 2.64 42.14
N PRO A 26 -5.39 2.18 40.92
CA PRO A 26 -4.67 2.96 39.90
C PRO A 26 -5.49 4.20 39.52
N ALA A 27 -4.83 5.35 39.46
CA ALA A 27 -5.47 6.57 39.00
C ALA A 27 -5.72 6.51 37.48
N PRO A 28 -6.77 7.17 36.98
CA PRO A 28 -6.98 7.24 35.54
C PRO A 28 -5.84 7.99 34.84
N ALA A 29 -5.49 7.56 33.65
CA ALA A 29 -4.47 8.23 32.85
C ALA A 29 -4.84 9.69 32.58
N LYS A 30 -3.85 10.55 32.56
CA LYS A 30 -4.04 11.99 32.24
C LYS A 30 -4.50 12.15 30.79
N PRO A 31 -5.29 13.21 30.46
CA PRO A 31 -5.62 13.53 29.08
C PRO A 31 -4.36 13.61 28.20
N ASN A 32 -4.42 13.05 27.00
CA ASN A 32 -3.31 12.95 26.04
C ASN A 32 -2.16 12.03 26.51
N TYR A 33 -2.39 11.13 27.43
CA TYR A 33 -1.42 10.11 27.76
C TYR A 33 -1.17 9.20 26.54
N ARG A 34 0.08 8.76 26.36
CA ARG A 34 0.51 7.89 25.25
C ARG A 34 0.88 6.53 25.82
N GLY A 35 -0.13 5.68 26.01
CA GLY A 35 0.04 4.35 26.57
C GLY A 35 0.20 3.29 25.48
N ARG A 36 -0.27 2.09 25.77
CA ARG A 36 -0.18 0.92 24.89
C ARG A 36 -0.70 1.22 23.50
N ILE A 37 0.04 0.76 22.48
CA ILE A 37 -0.40 0.81 21.09
C ILE A 37 -1.56 -0.17 20.89
N SER A 38 -2.67 0.33 20.33
CA SER A 38 -3.75 -0.49 19.76
C SER A 38 -3.63 -0.45 18.24
N TYR A 39 -3.66 -1.61 17.62
CA TYR A 39 -3.57 -1.76 16.17
C TYR A 39 -4.80 -2.49 15.63
N ASP A 40 -5.47 -1.87 14.65
CA ASP A 40 -6.64 -2.39 13.96
C ASP A 40 -6.22 -2.85 12.54
N PRO A 41 -6.06 -4.17 12.30
CA PRO A 41 -5.65 -4.67 10.99
C PRO A 41 -6.68 -4.42 9.89
N GLU A 42 -7.98 -4.30 10.23
CA GLU A 42 -9.03 -4.11 9.23
C GLU A 42 -8.98 -2.73 8.59
N LYS A 43 -8.58 -1.71 9.35
CA LYS A 43 -8.36 -0.36 8.83
C LYS A 43 -7.05 -0.20 8.08
N CYS A 44 -6.09 -1.10 8.30
CA CYS A 44 -4.75 -0.96 7.73
C CYS A 44 -4.73 -1.25 6.22
N VAL A 45 -4.25 -0.32 5.40
CA VAL A 45 -4.08 -0.49 3.95
C VAL A 45 -2.69 -1.00 3.55
N ASN A 46 -1.90 -1.45 4.51
CA ASN A 46 -0.55 -2.00 4.32
C ASN A 46 0.40 -1.05 3.55
N CYS A 47 0.33 0.25 3.83
CA CYS A 47 1.19 1.23 3.17
C CYS A 47 2.63 1.30 3.73
N GLY A 48 2.90 0.65 4.87
CA GLY A 48 4.23 0.61 5.50
C GLY A 48 4.75 1.92 6.09
N MET A 49 3.95 3.00 6.08
CA MET A 49 4.39 4.32 6.54
C MET A 49 4.78 4.31 8.01
N CYS A 50 4.01 3.64 8.87
CA CYS A 50 4.30 3.52 10.29
C CYS A 50 5.70 2.95 10.57
N LYS A 51 6.12 1.93 9.81
CA LYS A 51 7.45 1.34 9.90
C LYS A 51 8.53 2.34 9.46
N LYS A 52 8.29 3.11 8.37
CA LYS A 52 9.26 4.08 7.83
C LYS A 52 9.53 5.26 8.76
N VAL A 53 8.51 5.72 9.49
CA VAL A 53 8.63 6.87 10.40
C VAL A 53 9.03 6.49 11.82
N CYS A 54 9.14 5.20 12.11
CA CYS A 54 9.51 4.72 13.44
C CYS A 54 11.02 4.87 13.68
N SER A 55 11.42 5.88 14.44
CA SER A 55 12.83 6.14 14.74
C SER A 55 13.53 5.02 15.50
N PRO A 56 12.93 4.38 16.54
CA PRO A 56 13.55 3.26 17.23
C PRO A 56 13.42 1.93 16.48
N ALA A 57 12.85 1.90 15.27
CA ALA A 57 12.59 0.69 14.48
C ALA A 57 11.77 -0.38 15.23
N ALA A 58 10.91 0.03 16.17
CA ALA A 58 10.08 -0.85 16.98
C ALA A 58 8.95 -1.55 16.20
N ILE A 59 8.77 -1.24 14.91
CA ILE A 59 7.72 -1.81 14.07
C ILE A 59 8.37 -2.71 13.01
N THR A 60 8.05 -3.99 13.08
CA THR A 60 8.49 -5.00 12.11
C THR A 60 7.30 -5.57 11.33
N THR A 61 7.57 -6.18 10.20
CA THR A 61 6.55 -6.78 9.34
C THR A 61 7.02 -8.11 8.83
N GLU A 62 6.16 -9.10 8.91
CA GLU A 62 6.32 -10.40 8.28
C GLU A 62 5.35 -10.53 7.12
N ILE A 63 5.82 -11.04 5.99
CA ILE A 63 5.03 -11.18 4.76
C ILE A 63 5.10 -12.64 4.34
N GLU A 64 3.93 -13.27 4.26
CA GLU A 64 3.77 -14.64 3.76
C GLU A 64 2.91 -14.60 2.50
N GLU A 65 3.36 -15.26 1.43
CA GLU A 65 2.53 -15.45 0.23
C GLU A 65 1.47 -16.51 0.52
N VAL A 66 0.20 -16.17 0.26
CA VAL A 66 -0.95 -17.06 0.43
C VAL A 66 -1.75 -17.11 -0.87
N GLU A 67 -2.60 -18.13 -1.04
CA GLU A 67 -3.49 -18.20 -2.19
C GLU A 67 -4.36 -16.95 -2.28
N GLY A 68 -4.24 -16.24 -3.40
CA GLY A 68 -5.01 -15.02 -3.67
C GLY A 68 -4.42 -13.72 -3.12
N GLY A 69 -3.30 -13.74 -2.38
CA GLY A 69 -2.77 -12.51 -1.81
C GLY A 69 -1.48 -12.64 -1.01
N GLN A 70 -1.27 -11.68 -0.16
CA GLN A 70 -0.18 -11.64 0.81
C GLN A 70 -0.75 -11.48 2.21
N LYS A 71 -0.37 -12.35 3.12
CA LYS A 71 -0.63 -12.22 4.55
C LYS A 71 0.46 -11.36 5.15
N ILE A 72 0.12 -10.20 5.68
CA ILE A 72 1.05 -9.25 6.26
C ILE A 72 0.74 -9.11 7.74
N THR A 73 1.72 -9.45 8.57
CA THR A 73 1.65 -9.31 10.03
C THR A 73 2.54 -8.15 10.45
N TYR A 74 1.98 -7.22 11.19
CA TYR A 74 2.71 -6.13 11.83
C TYR A 74 2.94 -6.48 13.30
N HIS A 75 4.16 -6.26 13.76
CA HIS A 75 4.56 -6.39 15.15
C HIS A 75 5.04 -5.05 15.67
N PHE A 76 4.46 -4.61 16.78
CA PHE A 76 4.84 -3.40 17.50
C PHE A 76 5.51 -3.82 18.80
N ASP A 77 6.82 -3.73 18.87
CA ASP A 77 7.61 -4.06 20.06
C ASP A 77 7.56 -2.86 21.04
N LEU A 78 6.73 -2.99 22.07
CA LEU A 78 6.58 -1.94 23.08
C LEU A 78 7.82 -1.80 23.97
N THR A 79 8.72 -2.80 24.00
CA THR A 79 9.98 -2.72 24.77
C THR A 79 10.98 -1.78 24.12
N SER A 80 10.92 -1.63 22.80
CA SER A 80 11.76 -0.72 22.01
C SER A 80 11.05 0.59 21.67
N CYS A 81 9.73 0.67 21.90
CA CYS A 81 8.91 1.82 21.55
C CYS A 81 9.14 3.01 22.51
N THR A 82 9.30 4.20 21.96
CA THR A 82 9.41 5.45 22.73
C THR A 82 8.08 6.16 22.95
N PHE A 83 6.97 5.59 22.55
CA PHE A 83 5.60 6.15 22.66
C PHE A 83 5.48 7.59 22.11
N CYS A 84 6.26 7.91 21.09
CA CYS A 84 6.29 9.25 20.49
C CYS A 84 5.02 9.63 19.73
N GLY A 85 4.20 8.65 19.30
CA GLY A 85 2.94 8.87 18.58
C GLY A 85 3.10 9.07 17.07
N THR A 86 4.31 9.19 16.53
CA THR A 86 4.55 9.47 15.11
C THR A 86 3.87 8.45 14.18
N CYS A 87 3.85 7.16 14.54
CA CYS A 87 3.16 6.13 13.75
C CYS A 87 1.64 6.34 13.68
N GLN A 88 1.02 6.86 14.75
CA GLN A 88 -0.38 7.24 14.79
C GLN A 88 -0.65 8.47 13.93
N ASP A 89 0.19 9.51 14.04
CA ASP A 89 0.02 10.78 13.32
C ASP A 89 0.15 10.60 11.80
N PHE A 90 1.03 9.70 11.34
CA PHE A 90 1.21 9.37 9.93
C PHE A 90 0.27 8.28 9.41
N CYS A 91 -0.63 7.76 10.24
CA CYS A 91 -1.62 6.79 9.82
C CYS A 91 -2.93 7.48 9.39
N ASP A 92 -3.08 7.74 8.09
CA ASP A 92 -4.29 8.36 7.53
C ASP A 92 -5.57 7.56 7.84
N GLU A 93 -5.46 6.23 7.89
CA GLU A 93 -6.58 5.32 8.14
C GLU A 93 -6.88 5.12 9.62
N LYS A 94 -6.08 5.76 10.51
CA LYS A 94 -6.22 5.64 11.97
C LYS A 94 -6.26 4.19 12.46
N ALA A 95 -5.49 3.33 11.80
CA ALA A 95 -5.34 1.93 12.19
C ALA A 95 -4.48 1.74 13.44
N ILE A 96 -3.74 2.77 13.87
CA ILE A 96 -2.86 2.76 15.03
C ILE A 96 -3.30 3.88 15.97
N VAL A 97 -3.53 3.53 17.23
CA VAL A 97 -3.94 4.47 18.28
C VAL A 97 -3.13 4.17 19.53
N LEU A 98 -2.57 5.21 20.17
CA LEU A 98 -2.03 5.10 21.51
C LEU A 98 -3.18 5.27 22.50
N THR A 99 -3.35 4.29 23.35
CA THR A 99 -4.42 4.26 24.36
C THR A 99 -3.99 4.96 25.65
N ASP A 100 -4.87 5.05 26.60
CA ASP A 100 -4.60 5.50 27.95
C ASP A 100 -4.11 4.37 28.90
N ASP A 101 -3.94 3.15 28.38
CA ASP A 101 -3.41 2.03 29.14
C ASP A 101 -1.93 2.21 29.43
N TYR A 102 -1.60 2.45 30.70
CA TYR A 102 -0.24 2.57 31.20
C TYR A 102 0.22 1.35 32.01
N LEU A 103 -0.67 0.37 32.22
CA LEU A 103 -0.38 -0.84 32.99
C LEU A 103 0.32 -1.90 32.11
N MET A 104 1.51 -1.56 31.61
CA MET A 104 2.29 -2.40 30.71
C MET A 104 3.41 -3.11 31.49
N VAL A 105 3.02 -4.14 32.25
CA VAL A 105 3.96 -5.01 32.97
C VAL A 105 3.82 -6.42 32.43
N ALA A 106 4.93 -7.04 32.11
CA ALA A 106 4.99 -8.42 31.65
C ALA A 106 6.24 -9.12 32.16
N GLU A 107 6.16 -10.43 32.35
CA GLU A 107 7.32 -11.25 32.72
C GLU A 107 8.22 -11.57 31.52
N ASN A 108 7.60 -11.74 30.33
CA ASN A 108 8.29 -12.05 29.11
C ASN A 108 8.19 -10.88 28.13
N LYS A 109 9.23 -10.70 27.33
CA LYS A 109 9.30 -9.65 26.31
C LYS A 109 8.21 -9.80 25.23
N GLU A 110 7.87 -11.03 24.91
CA GLU A 110 6.88 -11.40 23.90
C GLU A 110 5.47 -10.86 24.23
N ASP A 111 5.12 -10.76 25.53
CA ASP A 111 3.85 -10.25 26.01
C ASP A 111 3.69 -8.73 25.76
N LEU A 112 4.81 -8.06 25.50
CA LEU A 112 4.86 -6.63 25.15
C LEU A 112 4.96 -6.39 23.64
N ILE A 113 4.66 -7.40 22.82
CA ILE A 113 4.57 -7.26 21.37
C ILE A 113 3.09 -7.23 20.98
N VAL A 114 2.63 -6.10 20.44
CA VAL A 114 1.28 -5.99 19.85
C VAL A 114 1.37 -6.43 18.40
N SER A 115 0.62 -7.47 18.04
CA SER A 115 0.63 -8.00 16.68
C SER A 115 -0.75 -7.95 16.06
N GLY A 116 -0.79 -7.75 14.75
CA GLY A 116 -2.01 -7.83 13.98
C GLY A 116 -1.74 -8.25 12.54
N THR A 117 -2.59 -9.11 12.03
CA THR A 117 -2.44 -9.71 10.70
C THR A 117 -3.57 -9.27 9.79
N ARG A 118 -3.23 -8.94 8.55
CA ARG A 118 -4.19 -8.70 7.47
C ARG A 118 -3.78 -9.47 6.22
N ILE A 119 -4.77 -10.01 5.53
CA ILE A 119 -4.60 -10.55 4.19
C ILE A 119 -4.84 -9.41 3.22
N LYS A 120 -3.82 -9.08 2.44
CA LYS A 120 -3.91 -8.16 1.31
C LYS A 120 -4.14 -8.99 0.06
N GLU A 121 -5.36 -8.94 -0.46
CA GLU A 121 -5.66 -9.54 -1.75
C GLU A 121 -4.79 -8.91 -2.85
N LYS A 122 -4.29 -9.70 -3.78
CA LYS A 122 -3.62 -9.18 -4.99
C LYS A 122 -4.69 -8.45 -5.80
N VAL A 123 -4.64 -7.13 -5.81
CA VAL A 123 -5.48 -6.34 -6.69
C VAL A 123 -5.07 -6.68 -8.12
N LYS A 124 -5.98 -7.31 -8.86
CA LYS A 124 -5.77 -7.57 -10.28
C LYS A 124 -5.74 -6.23 -11.00
N GLY A 125 -4.69 -6.02 -11.79
CA GLY A 125 -4.55 -4.83 -12.60
C GLY A 125 -3.45 -3.86 -12.19
N LYS A 126 -3.13 -2.96 -13.09
CA LYS A 126 -2.12 -1.90 -12.94
C LYS A 126 -2.80 -0.59 -12.57
N LEU A 127 -2.10 0.25 -11.80
CA LEU A 127 -2.59 1.59 -11.51
C LEU A 127 -2.60 2.41 -12.81
N THR A 128 -3.76 2.95 -13.14
CA THR A 128 -3.98 3.77 -14.34
C THR A 128 -4.55 5.13 -13.98
N CYS A 129 -4.36 6.10 -14.85
CA CYS A 129 -4.93 7.42 -14.76
C CYS A 129 -5.84 7.64 -15.97
N ALA A 130 -7.13 7.82 -15.71
CA ALA A 130 -8.11 8.16 -16.75
C ALA A 130 -8.01 9.63 -17.17
N ASP A 131 -8.69 9.98 -18.26
CA ASP A 131 -8.81 11.38 -18.74
C ASP A 131 -9.39 12.30 -17.67
N GLY A 132 -8.99 13.58 -17.70
CA GLY A 132 -9.43 14.59 -16.73
C GLY A 132 -8.44 14.80 -15.56
N CYS A 133 -7.26 14.23 -15.62
CA CYS A 133 -6.20 14.53 -14.66
C CYS A 133 -5.77 16.00 -14.75
N ILE A 134 -5.72 16.68 -13.60
CA ILE A 134 -5.26 18.09 -13.49
C ILE A 134 -3.76 18.20 -13.15
N TYR A 135 -3.06 17.10 -13.13
CA TYR A 135 -1.61 17.01 -12.83
C TYR A 135 -1.19 17.73 -11.54
N CYS A 136 -2.05 17.71 -10.51
CA CYS A 136 -1.79 18.40 -9.22
C CYS A 136 -0.64 17.81 -8.40
N GLY A 137 -0.21 16.59 -8.69
CA GLY A 137 0.89 15.90 -8.03
C GLY A 137 0.56 15.34 -6.63
N LEU A 138 -0.69 15.41 -6.16
CA LEU A 138 -1.08 14.86 -4.86
C LEU A 138 -0.85 13.36 -4.77
N CYS A 139 -1.12 12.60 -5.84
CA CYS A 139 -0.87 11.16 -5.89
C CYS A 139 0.62 10.82 -5.70
N ALA A 140 1.52 11.60 -6.32
CA ALA A 140 2.96 11.41 -6.19
C ALA A 140 3.44 11.73 -4.77
N ARG A 141 2.99 12.85 -4.18
CA ARG A 141 3.38 13.24 -2.81
C ARG A 141 2.90 12.26 -1.73
N ASN A 142 1.75 11.61 -1.96
CA ASN A 142 1.19 10.66 -1.01
C ASN A 142 1.60 9.20 -1.31
N CYS A 143 2.44 8.96 -2.31
CA CYS A 143 2.94 7.63 -2.62
C CYS A 143 4.08 7.26 -1.66
N PRO A 144 3.93 6.23 -0.80
CA PRO A 144 4.97 5.85 0.16
C PRO A 144 6.23 5.29 -0.50
N GLU A 145 6.09 4.71 -1.71
CA GLU A 145 7.21 4.14 -2.47
C GLU A 145 7.72 5.08 -3.58
N ASN A 146 7.20 6.32 -3.65
CA ASN A 146 7.55 7.26 -4.73
C ASN A 146 7.42 6.65 -6.14
N ALA A 147 6.44 5.74 -6.31
CA ALA A 147 6.21 5.04 -7.57
C ALA A 147 5.54 5.91 -8.64
N ILE A 148 5.05 7.10 -8.31
CA ILE A 148 4.30 7.96 -9.23
C ILE A 148 5.08 9.23 -9.52
N THR A 149 5.24 9.54 -10.80
CA THR A 149 5.84 10.78 -11.29
C THR A 149 4.78 11.62 -11.97
N VAL A 150 4.72 12.91 -11.66
CA VAL A 150 3.80 13.87 -12.27
C VAL A 150 4.58 15.11 -12.68
N ASP A 151 4.56 15.43 -13.96
CA ASP A 151 5.10 16.67 -14.47
C ASP A 151 3.95 17.59 -14.91
N ARG A 152 3.90 18.77 -14.29
CA ARG A 152 2.87 19.78 -14.57
C ARG A 152 3.12 20.53 -15.87
N ALA A 153 4.39 20.73 -16.23
CA ALA A 153 4.76 21.48 -17.43
C ALA A 153 4.43 20.70 -18.70
N SER A 154 4.79 19.42 -18.74
CA SER A 154 4.51 18.53 -19.87
C SER A 154 3.13 17.86 -19.78
N LYS A 155 2.37 18.10 -18.69
CA LYS A 155 1.10 17.42 -18.41
C LYS A 155 1.21 15.91 -18.53
N SER A 156 2.27 15.35 -17.96
CA SER A 156 2.51 13.91 -17.97
C SER A 156 2.32 13.29 -16.59
N TRP A 157 1.83 12.06 -16.60
CA TRP A 157 1.67 11.21 -15.43
C TRP A 157 2.19 9.81 -15.77
N SER A 158 3.02 9.27 -14.90
CA SER A 158 3.55 7.92 -15.06
C SER A 158 3.66 7.20 -13.72
N VAL A 159 3.64 5.89 -13.75
CA VAL A 159 3.79 5.04 -12.58
C VAL A 159 4.80 3.92 -12.84
N ASP A 160 5.68 3.73 -11.87
CA ASP A 160 6.59 2.60 -11.82
C ASP A 160 5.84 1.44 -11.14
N HIS A 161 5.39 0.47 -11.94
CA HIS A 161 4.60 -0.65 -11.45
C HIS A 161 5.41 -1.63 -10.59
N ASP A 162 6.74 -1.65 -10.74
CA ASP A 162 7.62 -2.53 -9.95
C ASP A 162 7.78 -1.99 -8.52
N LYS A 163 7.73 -0.66 -8.35
CA LYS A 163 7.73 -0.01 -7.04
C LYS A 163 6.34 0.10 -6.41
N CYS A 164 5.28 -0.03 -7.21
CA CYS A 164 3.91 0.18 -6.74
C CYS A 164 3.43 -0.98 -5.87
N ILE A 165 3.31 -0.75 -4.57
CA ILE A 165 2.77 -1.74 -3.60
C ILE A 165 1.24 -1.83 -3.60
N GLN A 166 0.55 -1.18 -4.52
CA GLN A 166 -0.91 -1.23 -4.67
C GLN A 166 -1.69 -0.89 -3.38
N CYS A 167 -1.19 0.04 -2.57
CA CYS A 167 -1.82 0.43 -1.30
C CYS A 167 -3.09 1.31 -1.46
N GLY A 168 -3.38 1.83 -2.65
CA GLY A 168 -4.56 2.64 -2.94
C GLY A 168 -4.53 4.08 -2.40
N LYS A 169 -3.52 4.52 -1.66
CA LYS A 169 -3.45 5.90 -1.11
C LYS A 169 -3.56 6.98 -2.18
N CYS A 170 -2.96 6.78 -3.34
CA CYS A 170 -3.04 7.72 -4.46
C CYS A 170 -4.49 7.88 -4.97
N ILE A 171 -5.27 6.80 -4.96
CA ILE A 171 -6.68 6.79 -5.37
C ILE A 171 -7.53 7.59 -4.38
N SER A 172 -7.40 7.30 -3.08
CA SER A 172 -8.16 7.99 -2.02
C SER A 172 -7.85 9.50 -1.93
N LYS A 173 -6.60 9.89 -2.24
CA LYS A 173 -6.17 11.30 -2.21
C LYS A 173 -6.37 12.04 -3.53
N CYS A 174 -6.88 11.39 -4.58
CA CYS A 174 -7.12 12.03 -5.87
C CYS A 174 -8.43 12.86 -5.85
N PRO A 175 -8.36 14.21 -5.95
CA PRO A 175 -9.56 15.06 -5.89
C PRO A 175 -10.48 14.87 -7.08
N LYS A 176 -9.94 14.45 -8.23
CA LYS A 176 -10.72 14.17 -9.44
C LYS A 176 -11.17 12.72 -9.56
N LYS A 177 -10.69 11.82 -8.66
CA LYS A 177 -11.00 10.38 -8.65
C LYS A 177 -10.76 9.68 -10.00
N VAL A 178 -9.74 10.12 -10.73
CA VAL A 178 -9.37 9.57 -12.05
C VAL A 178 -8.36 8.43 -11.98
N LEU A 179 -7.93 8.04 -10.79
CA LEU A 179 -7.01 6.92 -10.58
C LEU A 179 -7.79 5.67 -10.22
N SER A 180 -7.47 4.56 -10.86
CA SER A 180 -8.05 3.25 -10.57
C SER A 180 -7.04 2.14 -10.85
N PHE A 181 -7.26 0.96 -10.24
CA PHE A 181 -6.60 -0.25 -10.67
C PHE A 181 -7.44 -0.85 -11.80
N ALA A 182 -6.94 -0.77 -13.02
CA ALA A 182 -7.55 -1.40 -14.18
C ALA A 182 -6.74 -2.62 -14.57
N GLU A 183 -7.42 -3.71 -14.91
CA GLU A 183 -6.76 -4.82 -15.59
C GLU A 183 -6.20 -4.26 -16.91
N PRO A 184 -4.93 -4.55 -17.24
CA PRO A 184 -4.44 -4.19 -18.56
C PRO A 184 -5.37 -4.83 -19.58
N ALA A 185 -5.83 -4.04 -20.54
CA ALA A 185 -6.58 -4.60 -21.66
C ALA A 185 -5.77 -5.78 -22.21
N PRO A 186 -6.41 -6.90 -22.50
CA PRO A 186 -5.69 -8.06 -22.98
C PRO A 186 -4.86 -7.66 -24.20
N GLU A 187 -3.55 -7.81 -24.10
CA GLU A 187 -2.66 -7.48 -25.21
C GLU A 187 -2.71 -8.58 -26.24
N GLY A 188 -2.75 -8.21 -27.49
CA GLY A 188 -2.73 -9.16 -28.57
C GLY A 188 -2.14 -8.57 -29.84
N VAL A 189 -1.96 -9.40 -30.85
CA VAL A 189 -1.49 -8.94 -32.14
C VAL A 189 -2.60 -8.13 -32.81
N ILE A 190 -2.28 -6.88 -33.15
CA ILE A 190 -3.15 -5.98 -33.92
C ILE A 190 -2.52 -5.67 -35.28
N CYS A 191 -3.36 -5.40 -36.26
CA CYS A 191 -2.94 -5.04 -37.61
C CYS A 191 -3.28 -3.56 -37.87
N GLY A 192 -2.27 -2.77 -38.23
CA GLY A 192 -2.44 -1.36 -38.56
C GLY A 192 -3.10 -1.18 -39.96
N SER A 193 -3.60 0.04 -40.20
CA SER A 193 -4.31 0.43 -41.42
C SER A 193 -3.50 0.29 -42.72
N ASP A 194 -2.17 0.33 -42.62
CA ASP A 194 -1.26 0.28 -43.78
C ASP A 194 -0.95 -1.16 -44.24
N CYS A 195 -1.73 -2.13 -43.81
CA CYS A 195 -1.56 -3.51 -44.17
C CYS A 195 -1.85 -3.73 -45.68
N VAL A 196 -0.93 -4.37 -46.37
CA VAL A 196 -1.04 -4.72 -47.79
C VAL A 196 -1.62 -6.11 -48.01
N PHE A 197 -2.11 -6.76 -46.98
CA PHE A 197 -2.74 -8.06 -46.99
C PHE A 197 -1.95 -9.17 -47.74
N CYS A 198 -0.60 -9.11 -47.65
CA CYS A 198 0.30 -10.04 -48.36
C CYS A 198 0.21 -11.51 -47.88
N GLY A 199 -0.34 -11.73 -46.69
CA GLY A 199 -0.53 -13.08 -46.12
C GLY A 199 0.74 -13.74 -45.55
N LEU A 200 1.89 -13.04 -45.47
CA LEU A 200 3.12 -13.61 -44.90
C LEU A 200 2.97 -13.93 -43.42
N CYS A 201 2.25 -13.11 -42.68
CA CYS A 201 1.99 -13.34 -41.27
C CYS A 201 1.17 -14.63 -41.02
N ALA A 202 0.20 -14.91 -41.85
CA ALA A 202 -0.57 -16.15 -41.79
C ALA A 202 0.29 -17.37 -42.09
N LYS A 203 1.14 -17.31 -43.15
CA LYS A 203 2.07 -18.39 -43.51
C LYS A 203 3.13 -18.69 -42.46
N LYS A 204 3.53 -17.67 -41.68
CA LYS A 204 4.54 -17.80 -40.63
C LYS A 204 3.96 -18.08 -39.24
N CYS A 205 2.65 -18.09 -39.10
CA CYS A 205 2.00 -18.45 -37.85
C CYS A 205 2.09 -19.96 -37.60
N PRO A 206 2.80 -20.44 -36.56
CA PRO A 206 3.00 -21.89 -36.34
C PRO A 206 1.71 -22.59 -35.94
N VAL A 207 0.74 -21.85 -35.38
CA VAL A 207 -0.56 -22.38 -34.90
C VAL A 207 -1.73 -22.04 -35.85
N GLY A 208 -1.44 -21.42 -37.00
CA GLY A 208 -2.47 -21.06 -37.97
C GLY A 208 -3.56 -20.10 -37.44
N ALA A 209 -3.23 -19.28 -36.46
CA ALA A 209 -4.18 -18.37 -35.82
C ALA A 209 -4.53 -17.14 -36.67
N ILE A 210 -3.84 -16.86 -37.77
CA ILE A 210 -4.04 -15.66 -38.58
C ILE A 210 -4.65 -16.02 -39.93
N THR A 211 -5.74 -15.37 -40.30
CA THR A 211 -6.39 -15.47 -41.61
C THR A 211 -6.26 -14.11 -42.33
N VAL A 212 -5.85 -14.19 -43.60
CA VAL A 212 -5.73 -13.01 -44.45
C VAL A 212 -6.43 -13.29 -45.76
N ASP A 213 -7.42 -12.50 -46.07
CA ASP A 213 -8.10 -12.55 -47.38
C ASP A 213 -7.66 -11.34 -48.21
N ARG A 214 -7.07 -11.62 -49.37
CA ARG A 214 -6.57 -10.58 -50.29
C ARG A 214 -7.70 -9.94 -51.11
N ALA A 215 -8.76 -10.71 -51.38
CA ALA A 215 -9.87 -10.25 -52.19
C ALA A 215 -10.72 -9.22 -51.41
N SER A 216 -11.05 -9.55 -50.18
CA SER A 216 -11.84 -8.70 -49.30
C SER A 216 -10.97 -7.68 -48.52
N LYS A 217 -9.63 -7.75 -48.67
CA LYS A 217 -8.67 -6.94 -47.88
C LYS A 217 -8.95 -7.04 -46.36
N SER A 218 -9.18 -8.24 -45.87
CA SER A 218 -9.46 -8.50 -44.47
C SER A 218 -8.30 -9.25 -43.79
N TRP A 219 -8.11 -8.93 -42.55
CA TRP A 219 -7.14 -9.57 -41.65
C TRP A 219 -7.88 -9.91 -40.35
N SER A 220 -7.75 -11.10 -39.88
CA SER A 220 -8.31 -11.55 -38.61
C SER A 220 -7.38 -12.50 -37.88
N ILE A 221 -7.51 -12.54 -36.57
CA ILE A 221 -6.74 -13.44 -35.72
C ILE A 221 -7.67 -14.18 -34.77
N ASP A 222 -7.51 -15.51 -34.74
CA ASP A 222 -8.12 -16.38 -33.74
C ASP A 222 -7.28 -16.31 -32.47
N ARG A 223 -7.84 -15.66 -31.46
CA ARG A 223 -7.15 -15.35 -30.21
C ARG A 223 -7.02 -16.56 -29.29
N GLU A 224 -7.93 -17.52 -29.39
CA GLU A 224 -7.86 -18.77 -28.61
C GLU A 224 -6.70 -19.66 -29.09
N LYS A 225 -6.39 -19.61 -30.37
CA LYS A 225 -5.24 -20.31 -30.95
C LYS A 225 -3.93 -19.57 -30.86
N CYS A 226 -3.95 -18.23 -30.67
CA CYS A 226 -2.76 -17.41 -30.70
C CYS A 226 -1.91 -17.58 -29.44
N VAL A 227 -0.72 -18.13 -29.58
CA VAL A 227 0.27 -18.30 -28.50
C VAL A 227 1.18 -17.07 -28.29
N GLN A 228 0.87 -15.94 -28.89
CA GLN A 228 1.58 -14.65 -28.76
C GLN A 228 3.10 -14.72 -29.01
N CYS A 229 3.57 -15.62 -29.86
CA CYS A 229 5.00 -15.84 -30.13
C CYS A 229 5.70 -14.72 -30.89
N GLY A 230 4.97 -13.74 -31.42
CA GLY A 230 5.51 -12.55 -32.12
C GLY A 230 6.13 -12.84 -33.50
N LEU A 231 6.11 -14.05 -34.02
CA LEU A 231 6.67 -14.41 -35.32
C LEU A 231 6.02 -13.66 -36.48
N CYS A 232 4.71 -13.44 -36.41
CA CYS A 232 3.95 -12.66 -37.39
C CYS A 232 4.41 -11.20 -37.46
N ILE A 233 4.72 -10.59 -36.31
CA ILE A 233 5.22 -9.23 -36.21
C ILE A 233 6.59 -9.12 -36.86
N LYS A 234 7.53 -10.03 -36.52
CA LYS A 234 8.87 -10.08 -37.08
C LYS A 234 8.89 -10.34 -38.59
N SER A 235 7.88 -11.07 -39.08
CA SER A 235 7.76 -11.46 -40.49
C SER A 235 7.03 -10.42 -41.35
N CYS A 236 6.48 -9.38 -40.77
CA CYS A 236 5.73 -8.35 -41.49
C CYS A 236 6.68 -7.37 -42.20
N PRO A 237 6.74 -7.34 -43.55
CA PRO A 237 7.66 -6.49 -44.28
C PRO A 237 7.33 -4.98 -44.14
N LYS A 238 6.06 -4.67 -43.93
CA LYS A 238 5.57 -3.30 -43.70
C LYS A 238 5.56 -2.89 -42.25
N LYS A 239 5.89 -3.82 -41.30
CA LYS A 239 5.88 -3.58 -39.87
C LYS A 239 4.56 -3.02 -39.34
N THR A 240 3.45 -3.40 -39.98
CA THR A 240 2.10 -2.96 -39.59
C THR A 240 1.48 -3.79 -38.48
N LEU A 241 2.12 -4.89 -38.07
CA LEU A 241 1.69 -5.72 -36.95
C LEU A 241 2.46 -5.30 -35.69
N SER A 242 1.74 -5.11 -34.60
CA SER A 242 2.31 -4.80 -33.28
C SER A 242 1.53 -5.54 -32.19
N MET A 243 2.12 -5.62 -30.99
CA MET A 243 1.37 -5.98 -29.79
C MET A 243 0.69 -4.73 -29.26
N GLY A 244 -0.58 -4.83 -28.98
CA GLY A 244 -1.35 -3.71 -28.45
C GLY A 244 -2.63 -4.15 -27.75
N PRO A 245 -3.31 -3.20 -27.09
CA PRO A 245 -4.57 -3.49 -26.43
C PRO A 245 -5.62 -3.93 -27.46
N ILE A 246 -6.40 -4.91 -27.07
CA ILE A 246 -7.49 -5.47 -27.85
C ILE A 246 -8.80 -4.88 -27.30
N GLU A 247 -9.60 -4.30 -28.16
CA GLU A 247 -10.96 -3.87 -27.84
C GLU A 247 -11.91 -5.07 -27.69
#